data_6d9045bd71fc77c99ec2624007ecdd62
#
_entry.id   6d9045bd71fc77c99ec2624007ecdd62
#
_cell.length_a   1.000
_cell.length_b   1.000
_cell.length_c   1.000
_cell.angle_alpha   90.00
_cell.angle_beta   90.00
_cell.angle_gamma   90.00
#
_symmetry.space_group_name_H-M   'P 1'
#
loop_
_entity.id
_entity.type
_entity.pdbx_description
1 polymer ?
#
loop_
_entity_poly.entity_id
_entity_poly.type
_entity_poly.pdbx_seq_one_letter_code
_entity_poly.pdbx_strand_id
1 'polypeptide(L)'
;LFRSILGTGSAVAELAQKLVEYEMGDVVLYVGENLSYPDEKIFQANASELTSYEGQALSVVCAYNEKARPAFSTHGIPDEKFIRGKAPMTKEEVRCVSLSKLRLQEDSICYDVGAGTGSVSVEMALRADQGQVFAVEKKDDAVALLYENKQRFAADNLEIIKGEAPEALKELPVPTH
;
A
#
# COMPACT_ATOMS: atom_id res chain seq x y z
N LEU A 1 -5.88 -12.34 -6.61
CA LEU A 1 -6.36 -12.28 -7.99
C LEU A 1 -6.99 -10.92 -8.24
N PHE A 2 -6.44 -10.15 -9.17
CA PHE A 2 -6.96 -8.84 -9.60
C PHE A 2 -7.46 -8.94 -11.04
N ARG A 3 -8.56 -8.25 -11.37
CA ARG A 3 -9.12 -8.15 -12.73
C ARG A 3 -9.38 -6.71 -13.08
N SER A 4 -9.04 -6.31 -14.30
CA SER A 4 -9.29 -4.96 -14.82
C SER A 4 -9.66 -5.01 -16.29
N ILE A 5 -10.53 -4.07 -16.71
CA ILE A 5 -10.80 -3.78 -18.12
C ILE A 5 -10.05 -2.49 -18.45
N LEU A 6 -9.21 -2.53 -19.47
CA LEU A 6 -8.34 -1.44 -19.87
C LEU A 6 -8.83 -0.84 -21.18
N GLY A 7 -8.78 0.48 -21.28
CA GLY A 7 -9.35 1.24 -22.40
C GLY A 7 -8.34 1.94 -23.31
N THR A 8 -7.01 1.71 -23.12
CA THR A 8 -5.95 2.30 -23.97
C THR A 8 -4.89 1.26 -24.31
N GLY A 9 -4.24 1.40 -25.46
CA GLY A 9 -3.18 0.48 -25.89
C GLY A 9 -1.94 0.46 -24.97
N SER A 10 -1.70 1.52 -24.21
CA SER A 10 -0.59 1.61 -23.21
C SER A 10 -0.94 1.04 -21.83
N ALA A 11 -2.21 0.79 -21.54
CA ALA A 11 -2.68 0.52 -20.20
C ALA A 11 -2.12 -0.79 -19.59
N VAL A 12 -1.80 -1.80 -20.41
CA VAL A 12 -1.14 -3.02 -19.97
C VAL A 12 0.28 -2.70 -19.50
N ALA A 13 1.03 -1.89 -20.27
CA ALA A 13 2.37 -1.46 -19.91
C ALA A 13 2.39 -0.58 -18.65
N GLU A 14 1.45 0.34 -18.52
CA GLU A 14 1.30 1.20 -17.34
C GLU A 14 1.04 0.37 -16.06
N LEU A 15 0.15 -0.63 -16.14
CA LEU A 15 -0.07 -1.57 -15.03
C LEU A 15 1.20 -2.37 -14.71
N ALA A 16 1.90 -2.86 -15.74
CA ALA A 16 3.13 -3.61 -15.59
C ALA A 16 4.24 -2.77 -14.93
N GLN A 17 4.41 -1.50 -15.36
CA GLN A 17 5.34 -0.55 -14.76
C GLN A 17 5.03 -0.32 -13.28
N LYS A 18 3.77 -0.11 -12.95
CA LYS A 18 3.33 0.04 -11.55
C LYS A 18 3.68 -1.19 -10.71
N LEU A 19 3.42 -2.39 -11.22
CA LEU A 19 3.78 -3.61 -10.51
C LEU A 19 5.30 -3.72 -10.29
N VAL A 20 6.11 -3.33 -11.28
CA VAL A 20 7.58 -3.32 -11.14
C VAL A 20 8.03 -2.27 -10.13
N GLU A 21 7.43 -1.07 -10.10
CA GLU A 21 7.70 -0.03 -9.10
C GLU A 21 7.46 -0.53 -7.66
N TYR A 22 6.49 -1.44 -7.47
CA TYR A 22 6.17 -2.07 -6.18
C TYR A 22 6.90 -3.41 -5.95
N GLU A 23 8.00 -3.66 -6.65
CA GLU A 23 8.78 -4.91 -6.56
C GLU A 23 7.97 -6.18 -6.85
N MET A 24 6.89 -6.06 -7.64
CA MET A 24 6.01 -7.15 -8.06
C MET A 24 6.18 -7.52 -9.53
N GLY A 25 7.38 -7.37 -10.07
CA GLY A 25 7.67 -7.65 -11.49
C GLY A 25 7.51 -9.12 -11.90
N ASP A 26 7.46 -10.04 -10.96
CA ASP A 26 7.23 -11.48 -11.15
C ASP A 26 5.74 -11.89 -11.12
N VAL A 27 4.83 -10.94 -10.91
CA VAL A 27 3.39 -11.19 -11.04
C VAL A 27 3.05 -11.56 -12.47
N VAL A 28 2.31 -12.65 -12.63
CA VAL A 28 1.86 -13.14 -13.93
C VAL A 28 0.61 -12.37 -14.37
N LEU A 29 0.68 -11.73 -15.52
CA LEU A 29 -0.44 -11.06 -16.17
C LEU A 29 -0.99 -11.95 -17.28
N TYR A 30 -2.24 -12.33 -17.18
CA TYR A 30 -3.02 -12.93 -18.25
C TYR A 30 -3.74 -11.80 -18.99
N VAL A 31 -3.40 -11.61 -20.23
CA VAL A 31 -3.92 -10.52 -21.07
C VAL A 31 -4.81 -11.08 -22.17
N GLY A 32 -6.03 -10.58 -22.26
CA GLY A 32 -6.94 -10.86 -23.35
C GLY A 32 -7.24 -9.58 -24.11
N GLU A 33 -6.94 -9.53 -25.40
CA GLU A 33 -7.17 -8.40 -26.28
C GLU A 33 -8.26 -8.75 -27.29
N ASN A 34 -9.17 -7.79 -27.53
CA ASN A 34 -10.26 -7.93 -28.49
C ASN A 34 -11.05 -9.24 -28.33
N LEU A 35 -11.31 -9.64 -27.07
CA LEU A 35 -11.98 -10.89 -26.76
C LEU A 35 -13.33 -11.00 -27.48
N SER A 36 -13.57 -12.14 -28.11
CA SER A 36 -14.74 -12.44 -28.97
C SER A 36 -14.79 -11.72 -30.32
N TYR A 37 -13.72 -11.04 -30.72
CA TYR A 37 -13.55 -10.48 -32.06
C TYR A 37 -12.63 -11.38 -32.90
N PRO A 38 -12.64 -11.25 -34.25
CA PRO A 38 -11.84 -12.08 -35.16
C PRO A 38 -10.32 -11.98 -34.93
N ASP A 39 -9.85 -10.88 -34.33
CA ASP A 39 -8.47 -10.57 -33.99
C ASP A 39 -8.17 -10.76 -32.49
N GLU A 40 -8.94 -11.62 -31.83
CA GLU A 40 -8.71 -12.00 -30.43
C GLU A 40 -7.29 -12.50 -30.22
N LYS A 41 -6.65 -12.00 -29.17
CA LYS A 41 -5.35 -12.46 -28.72
C LYS A 41 -5.37 -12.70 -27.22
N ILE A 42 -4.91 -13.87 -26.78
CA ILE A 42 -4.78 -14.24 -25.36
C ILE A 42 -3.35 -14.71 -25.12
N PHE A 43 -2.71 -14.15 -24.11
CA PHE A 43 -1.36 -14.55 -23.72
C PHE A 43 -1.12 -14.30 -22.22
N GLN A 44 -0.01 -14.81 -21.72
CA GLN A 44 0.47 -14.54 -20.37
C GLN A 44 1.97 -14.17 -20.41
N ALA A 45 2.38 -13.28 -19.52
CA ALA A 45 3.77 -12.91 -19.27
C ALA A 45 3.93 -12.33 -17.87
N ASN A 46 5.17 -12.23 -17.39
CA ASN A 46 5.45 -11.53 -16.15
C ASN A 46 5.30 -10.01 -16.34
N ALA A 47 4.95 -9.29 -15.28
CA ALA A 47 4.82 -7.84 -15.35
C ALA A 47 6.12 -7.17 -15.84
N SER A 48 7.29 -7.65 -15.39
CA SER A 48 8.60 -7.16 -15.84
C SER A 48 8.83 -7.24 -17.35
N GLU A 49 8.16 -8.16 -18.04
CA GLU A 49 8.30 -8.36 -19.49
C GLU A 49 7.36 -7.46 -20.31
N LEU A 50 6.34 -6.86 -19.65
CA LEU A 50 5.30 -6.09 -20.29
C LEU A 50 5.41 -4.56 -20.08
N THR A 51 6.49 -4.08 -19.46
CA THR A 51 6.68 -2.66 -19.14
C THR A 51 6.73 -1.71 -20.34
N SER A 52 6.98 -2.25 -21.53
CA SER A 52 6.98 -1.51 -22.81
C SER A 52 6.04 -2.13 -23.85
N TYR A 53 5.07 -2.93 -23.41
CA TYR A 53 4.13 -3.61 -24.29
C TYR A 53 3.16 -2.61 -24.94
N GLU A 54 3.04 -2.65 -26.26
CA GLU A 54 2.05 -1.90 -27.02
C GLU A 54 0.88 -2.83 -27.35
N GLY A 55 -0.20 -2.70 -26.60
CA GLY A 55 -1.39 -3.54 -26.72
C GLY A 55 -2.53 -2.89 -27.48
N GLN A 56 -3.65 -3.61 -27.55
CA GLN A 56 -4.90 -3.10 -28.09
C GLN A 56 -5.66 -2.25 -27.06
N ALA A 57 -6.50 -1.33 -27.55
CA ALA A 57 -7.28 -0.45 -26.66
C ALA A 57 -8.32 -1.23 -25.83
N LEU A 58 -8.85 -2.34 -26.36
CA LEU A 58 -9.80 -3.18 -25.64
C LEU A 58 -9.08 -4.40 -25.07
N SER A 59 -8.64 -4.27 -23.81
CA SER A 59 -7.90 -5.33 -23.13
C SER A 59 -8.53 -5.67 -21.78
N VAL A 60 -8.50 -6.93 -21.43
CA VAL A 60 -8.83 -7.45 -20.08
C VAL A 60 -7.56 -8.06 -19.49
N VAL A 61 -7.24 -7.67 -18.27
CA VAL A 61 -6.06 -8.21 -17.54
C VAL A 61 -6.51 -8.91 -16.28
N CYS A 62 -5.95 -10.09 -16.06
CA CYS A 62 -6.04 -10.80 -14.81
C CYS A 62 -4.62 -10.96 -14.24
N ALA A 63 -4.34 -10.33 -13.10
CA ALA A 63 -3.05 -10.45 -12.44
C ALA A 63 -3.08 -11.56 -11.38
N TYR A 64 -2.12 -12.45 -11.43
CA TYR A 64 -1.95 -13.55 -10.49
C TYR A 64 -0.59 -13.49 -9.82
N ASN A 65 -0.58 -13.35 -8.48
CA ASN A 65 0.62 -13.35 -7.68
C ASN A 65 0.71 -14.67 -6.90
N GLU A 66 1.58 -15.56 -7.32
CA GLU A 66 1.86 -16.82 -6.63
C GLU A 66 2.49 -16.63 -5.25
N LYS A 67 3.25 -15.53 -5.10
CA LYS A 67 3.94 -15.19 -3.86
C LYS A 67 3.12 -14.27 -2.96
N ALA A 68 1.84 -14.04 -3.30
CA ALA A 68 0.98 -13.23 -2.47
C ALA A 68 0.93 -13.82 -1.06
N ARG A 69 1.43 -13.05 -0.11
CA ARG A 69 1.28 -13.39 1.30
C ARG A 69 -0.07 -12.86 1.76
N PRO A 70 -0.79 -13.58 2.62
CA PRO A 70 -1.97 -13.02 3.23
C PRO A 70 -1.58 -11.72 3.94
N ALA A 71 -2.34 -10.65 3.69
CA ALA A 71 -2.20 -9.43 4.47
C ALA A 71 -2.37 -9.78 5.95
N PHE A 72 -1.64 -9.08 6.82
CA PHE A 72 -1.85 -9.25 8.25
C PHE A 72 -3.31 -8.87 8.56
N SER A 73 -4.10 -9.83 8.99
CA SER A 73 -5.53 -9.63 9.30
C SER A 73 -5.74 -9.12 10.72
N THR A 74 -4.68 -9.15 11.55
CA THR A 74 -4.67 -8.71 12.94
C THR A 74 -3.45 -7.83 13.19
N HIS A 75 -3.51 -6.97 14.23
CA HIS A 75 -2.38 -6.22 14.74
C HIS A 75 -1.41 -7.13 15.53
N GLY A 76 -0.24 -6.61 15.85
CA GLY A 76 0.84 -7.36 16.49
C GLY A 76 1.84 -7.87 15.46
N ILE A 77 2.18 -7.05 14.48
CA ILE A 77 3.25 -7.36 13.53
C ILE A 77 4.58 -7.43 14.29
N PRO A 78 5.37 -8.51 14.14
CA PRO A 78 6.66 -8.64 14.81
C PRO A 78 7.61 -7.48 14.55
N ASP A 79 8.31 -7.02 15.58
CA ASP A 79 9.21 -5.87 15.53
C ASP A 79 10.27 -5.97 14.42
N GLU A 80 10.78 -7.18 14.14
CA GLU A 80 11.78 -7.44 13.09
C GLU A 80 11.25 -7.29 11.66
N LYS A 81 9.95 -7.17 11.49
CA LYS A 81 9.34 -6.90 10.17
C LYS A 81 9.43 -5.43 9.77
N PHE A 82 9.61 -4.54 10.73
CA PHE A 82 9.76 -3.11 10.46
C PHE A 82 11.21 -2.72 10.16
N ILE A 83 11.36 -1.76 9.25
CA ILE A 83 12.65 -1.09 9.00
C ILE A 83 12.91 -0.17 10.20
N ARG A 84 14.09 -0.31 10.80
CA ARG A 84 14.47 0.38 12.03
C ARG A 84 15.68 1.27 11.80
N GLY A 85 15.72 2.39 12.53
CA GLY A 85 16.84 3.31 12.56
C GLY A 85 17.12 3.79 13.98
N LYS A 86 17.51 5.05 14.12
CA LYS A 86 17.74 5.68 15.42
C LYS A 86 16.44 6.12 16.12
N ALA A 87 15.37 6.31 15.35
CA ALA A 87 14.06 6.66 15.91
C ALA A 87 13.55 5.52 16.81
N PRO A 88 13.01 5.85 17.99
CA PRO A 88 12.39 4.84 18.84
C PRO A 88 11.18 4.20 18.15
N MET A 89 10.98 2.91 18.42
CA MET A 89 9.83 2.17 17.90
C MET A 89 9.03 1.60 19.07
N THR A 90 7.72 1.78 19.03
CA THR A 90 6.79 1.16 19.98
C THR A 90 6.85 -0.36 19.82
N LYS A 91 7.06 -1.07 20.90
CA LYS A 91 7.21 -2.52 20.92
C LYS A 91 5.91 -3.23 20.54
N GLU A 92 6.04 -4.42 19.94
CA GLU A 92 4.95 -5.25 19.43
C GLU A 92 3.81 -5.40 20.46
N GLU A 93 4.14 -5.75 21.71
CA GLU A 93 3.13 -5.98 22.75
C GLU A 93 2.39 -4.68 23.09
N VAL A 94 3.09 -3.55 23.11
CA VAL A 94 2.51 -2.23 23.39
C VAL A 94 1.63 -1.80 22.22
N ARG A 95 2.09 -1.98 20.99
CA ARG A 95 1.28 -1.70 19.76
C ARG A 95 0.02 -2.54 19.78
N CYS A 96 0.14 -3.84 19.99
CA CYS A 96 -0.98 -4.77 20.02
C CYS A 96 -2.06 -4.32 21.01
N VAL A 97 -1.66 -3.99 22.24
CA VAL A 97 -2.59 -3.51 23.27
C VAL A 97 -3.20 -2.16 22.91
N SER A 98 -2.40 -1.22 22.40
CA SER A 98 -2.86 0.11 21.99
C SER A 98 -3.91 0.05 20.88
N LEU A 99 -3.61 -0.69 19.82
CA LEU A 99 -4.51 -0.85 18.68
C LEU A 99 -5.81 -1.58 19.06
N SER A 100 -5.70 -2.59 19.92
CA SER A 100 -6.87 -3.27 20.47
C SER A 100 -7.79 -2.33 21.27
N LYS A 101 -7.19 -1.40 22.02
CA LYS A 101 -7.94 -0.40 22.80
C LYS A 101 -8.54 0.70 21.95
N LEU A 102 -7.94 1.05 20.83
CA LEU A 102 -8.47 2.02 19.88
C LEU A 102 -9.76 1.53 19.20
N ARG A 103 -10.00 0.22 19.08
CA ARG A 103 -11.21 -0.36 18.49
C ARG A 103 -11.50 0.16 17.08
N LEU A 104 -10.47 0.29 16.26
CA LEU A 104 -10.57 0.81 14.91
C LEU A 104 -11.56 0.02 14.05
N GLN A 105 -12.34 0.74 13.28
CA GLN A 105 -13.20 0.22 12.22
C GLN A 105 -12.46 0.29 10.87
N GLU A 106 -12.98 -0.36 9.84
CA GLU A 106 -12.40 -0.38 8.50
C GLU A 106 -12.32 1.02 7.87
N ASP A 107 -13.25 1.90 8.19
CA ASP A 107 -13.39 3.28 7.69
C ASP A 107 -12.86 4.37 8.65
N SER A 108 -12.11 4.00 9.69
CA SER A 108 -11.63 4.95 10.69
C SER A 108 -10.67 5.98 10.11
N ILE A 109 -10.82 7.24 10.53
CA ILE A 109 -9.87 8.32 10.30
C ILE A 109 -9.04 8.51 11.57
N CYS A 110 -7.74 8.28 11.47
CA CYS A 110 -6.84 8.21 12.62
C CYS A 110 -5.66 9.17 12.51
N TYR A 111 -5.17 9.65 13.65
CA TYR A 111 -3.95 10.42 13.77
C TYR A 111 -2.91 9.66 14.62
N ASP A 112 -1.67 9.62 14.13
CA ASP A 112 -0.51 9.18 14.89
C ASP A 112 0.45 10.37 15.02
N VAL A 113 0.46 11.01 16.18
CA VAL A 113 1.25 12.22 16.42
C VAL A 113 2.57 11.86 17.10
N GLY A 114 3.68 12.15 16.43
CA GLY A 114 5.00 11.69 16.82
C GLY A 114 5.25 10.25 16.36
N ALA A 115 4.90 9.95 15.12
CA ALA A 115 4.81 8.60 14.57
C ALA A 115 6.14 7.81 14.57
N GLY A 116 7.29 8.48 14.66
CA GLY A 116 8.60 7.84 14.75
C GLY A 116 8.87 6.95 13.53
N THR A 117 9.07 5.66 13.75
CA THR A 117 9.27 4.67 12.66
C THR A 117 7.98 4.35 11.88
N GLY A 118 6.82 4.80 12.35
CA GLY A 118 5.52 4.52 11.75
C GLY A 118 4.95 3.13 12.05
N SER A 119 5.52 2.41 13.02
CA SER A 119 5.05 1.05 13.31
C SER A 119 3.59 1.01 13.78
N VAL A 120 3.15 2.00 14.55
CA VAL A 120 1.74 2.15 14.97
C VAL A 120 0.90 2.60 13.78
N SER A 121 1.35 3.63 13.05
CA SER A 121 0.66 4.18 11.89
C SER A 121 0.38 3.11 10.82
N VAL A 122 1.37 2.25 10.52
CA VAL A 122 1.23 1.15 9.56
C VAL A 122 0.16 0.16 10.01
N GLU A 123 0.21 -0.30 11.26
CA GLU A 123 -0.79 -1.24 11.75
C GLU A 123 -2.20 -0.62 11.83
N MET A 124 -2.31 0.69 12.13
CA MET A 124 -3.58 1.42 12.04
C MET A 124 -4.11 1.42 10.61
N ALA A 125 -3.24 1.73 9.63
CA ALA A 125 -3.60 1.79 8.22
C ALA A 125 -4.05 0.42 7.67
N LEU A 126 -3.36 -0.65 8.04
CA LEU A 126 -3.75 -2.00 7.66
C LEU A 126 -5.08 -2.45 8.29
N ARG A 127 -5.46 -1.90 9.45
CA ARG A 127 -6.74 -2.20 10.10
C ARG A 127 -7.88 -1.35 9.55
N ALA A 128 -7.63 -0.08 9.26
CA ALA A 128 -8.59 0.86 8.69
C ALA A 128 -8.41 0.94 7.16
N ASP A 129 -8.56 -0.17 6.47
CA ASP A 129 -8.22 -0.32 5.05
C ASP A 129 -9.12 0.46 4.09
N GLN A 130 -10.31 0.87 4.54
CA GLN A 130 -11.23 1.78 3.86
C GLN A 130 -11.21 3.21 4.45
N GLY A 131 -10.39 3.41 5.47
CA GLY A 131 -10.20 4.67 6.16
C GLY A 131 -8.94 5.41 5.76
N GLN A 132 -8.50 6.33 6.61
CA GLN A 132 -7.31 7.14 6.39
C GLN A 132 -6.50 7.28 7.67
N VAL A 133 -5.20 7.14 7.60
CA VAL A 133 -4.29 7.38 8.73
C VAL A 133 -3.34 8.52 8.39
N PHE A 134 -3.22 9.49 9.29
CA PHE A 134 -2.31 10.63 9.18
C PHE A 134 -1.21 10.49 10.22
N ALA A 135 0.03 10.22 9.77
CA ALA A 135 1.21 10.13 10.60
C ALA A 135 1.97 11.46 10.61
N VAL A 136 1.98 12.13 11.75
CA VAL A 136 2.67 13.42 11.92
C VAL A 136 4.02 13.18 12.58
N GLU A 137 5.11 13.57 11.92
CA GLU A 137 6.48 13.47 12.45
C GLU A 137 7.32 14.67 12.00
N LYS A 138 8.17 15.19 12.89
CA LYS A 138 8.99 16.37 12.62
C LYS A 138 10.43 16.06 12.21
N LYS A 139 10.96 14.90 12.59
CA LYS A 139 12.36 14.53 12.36
C LYS A 139 12.54 13.89 11.00
N ASP A 140 13.48 14.40 10.20
CA ASP A 140 13.73 13.93 8.85
C ASP A 140 14.10 12.44 8.76
N ASP A 141 14.91 11.94 9.69
CA ASP A 141 15.32 10.55 9.74
C ASP A 141 14.16 9.60 10.08
N ALA A 142 13.22 10.05 10.92
CA ALA A 142 12.02 9.30 11.26
C ALA A 142 11.00 9.33 10.09
N VAL A 143 10.83 10.49 9.43
CA VAL A 143 9.98 10.61 8.24
C VAL A 143 10.46 9.68 7.11
N ALA A 144 11.78 9.58 6.89
CA ALA A 144 12.32 8.64 5.91
C ALA A 144 11.94 7.18 6.25
N LEU A 145 12.09 6.77 7.51
CA LEU A 145 11.69 5.43 7.97
C LEU A 145 10.17 5.17 7.82
N LEU A 146 9.36 6.20 8.05
CA LEU A 146 7.91 6.15 7.83
C LEU A 146 7.58 5.80 6.38
N TYR A 147 8.22 6.48 5.41
CA TYR A 147 8.04 6.19 3.99
C TYR A 147 8.47 4.76 3.63
N GLU A 148 9.62 4.32 4.12
CA GLU A 148 10.12 2.97 3.88
C GLU A 148 9.17 1.90 4.44
N ASN A 149 8.68 2.08 5.67
CA ASN A 149 7.72 1.16 6.28
C ASN A 149 6.35 1.22 5.60
N LYS A 150 5.84 2.42 5.24
CA LYS A 150 4.62 2.55 4.42
C LYS A 150 4.72 1.71 3.14
N GLN A 151 5.80 1.84 2.39
CA GLN A 151 6.02 1.09 1.15
C GLN A 151 6.14 -0.42 1.43
N ARG A 152 6.93 -0.81 2.44
CA ARG A 152 7.14 -2.22 2.80
C ARG A 152 5.86 -2.98 3.10
N PHE A 153 4.90 -2.32 3.72
CA PHE A 153 3.62 -2.91 4.13
C PHE A 153 2.46 -2.57 3.17
N ALA A 154 2.72 -1.84 2.07
CA ALA A 154 1.70 -1.36 1.14
C ALA A 154 0.54 -0.64 1.87
N ALA A 155 0.87 0.20 2.86
CA ALA A 155 -0.11 0.98 3.63
C ALA A 155 -0.50 2.24 2.85
N ASP A 156 -1.22 2.09 1.73
CA ASP A 156 -1.47 3.17 0.77
C ASP A 156 -2.34 4.29 1.36
N ASN A 157 -3.23 3.95 2.30
CA ASN A 157 -4.08 4.88 3.04
C ASN A 157 -3.38 5.59 4.23
N LEU A 158 -2.06 5.41 4.37
CA LEU A 158 -1.23 6.14 5.34
C LEU A 158 -0.68 7.41 4.69
N GLU A 159 -1.10 8.58 5.14
CA GLU A 159 -0.54 9.87 4.74
C GLU A 159 0.51 10.35 5.75
N ILE A 160 1.65 10.80 5.26
CA ILE A 160 2.77 11.22 6.10
C ILE A 160 2.88 12.75 6.06
N ILE A 161 2.70 13.38 7.21
CA ILE A 161 2.75 14.82 7.40
C ILE A 161 4.04 15.18 8.13
N LYS A 162 4.97 15.81 7.41
CA LYS A 162 6.17 16.36 8.04
C LYS A 162 5.81 17.66 8.74
N GLY A 163 5.82 17.66 10.05
CA GLY A 163 5.47 18.85 10.85
C GLY A 163 5.39 18.58 12.33
N GLU A 164 5.02 19.61 13.06
CA GLU A 164 4.85 19.57 14.52
C GLU A 164 3.40 19.88 14.89
N ALA A 165 2.83 19.11 15.81
CA ALA A 165 1.52 19.41 16.36
C ALA A 165 1.62 20.63 17.33
N PRO A 166 0.56 21.48 17.43
CA PRO A 166 -0.74 21.29 16.81
C PRO A 166 -0.87 21.82 15.37
N GLU A 167 0.13 22.54 14.85
CA GLU A 167 0.05 23.23 13.55
C GLU A 167 -0.22 22.25 12.41
N ALA A 168 0.48 21.12 12.38
CA ALA A 168 0.34 20.10 11.34
C ALA A 168 -1.04 19.42 11.32
N LEU A 169 -1.86 19.63 12.36
CA LEU A 169 -3.20 19.01 12.46
C LEU A 169 -4.33 19.91 11.96
N LYS A 170 -4.07 21.21 11.73
CA LYS A 170 -5.14 22.23 11.53
C LYS A 170 -5.96 22.01 10.26
N GLU A 171 -5.37 21.42 9.23
CA GLU A 171 -6.01 21.23 7.91
C GLU A 171 -6.46 19.77 7.70
N LEU A 172 -6.25 18.91 8.67
CA LEU A 172 -6.64 17.51 8.56
C LEU A 172 -8.13 17.30 8.87
N PRO A 173 -8.76 16.27 8.27
CA PRO A 173 -10.14 15.93 8.58
C PRO A 173 -10.30 15.55 10.05
N VAL A 174 -11.51 15.70 10.59
CA VAL A 174 -11.78 15.32 11.99
C VAL A 174 -11.57 13.82 12.17
N PRO A 175 -10.74 13.37 13.14
CA PRO A 175 -10.54 11.95 13.36
C PRO A 175 -11.82 11.31 13.92
N THR A 176 -12.06 10.05 13.58
CA THR A 176 -13.19 9.26 14.10
C THR A 176 -12.80 8.46 15.35
N HIS A 177 -11.48 8.35 15.60
CA HIS A 177 -10.90 7.66 16.77
C HIS A 177 -9.64 8.36 17.26
#